data_effdca02777ca404a349bc6f7e258896
#
_entry.id   effdca02777ca404a349bc6f7e258896
#
_cell.length_a   1.000
_cell.length_b   1.000
_cell.length_c   1.000
_cell.angle_alpha   90.00
_cell.angle_beta   90.00
_cell.angle_gamma   90.00
#
_symmetry.space_group_name_H-M   'P 1'
#
loop_
_entity.id
_entity.type
_entity.pdbx_description
1 polymer ?
#
loop_
_entity_poly.entity_id
_entity_poly.type
_entity_poly.pdbx_seq_one_letter_code
_entity_poly.pdbx_strand_id
1 'polypeptide(L)'
;MPLRFLIPLIFSLTSMSMTVIDVRTEAEWKTGHLEGALHIEWQDILKIPSDIQKDEEIYLYCRSGNRSGKATQILLEAGYINVKNAGSILDASESLDIKIID
;
A
#
# COMPACT_ATOMS: atom_id res chain seq x y z
N MET A 1 -43.14 -25.11 3.68
CA MET A 1 -42.45 -24.69 3.92
C MET A 1 -41.71 -24.25 3.47
N PRO A 2 -41.41 -23.70 3.22
CA PRO A 2 -40.55 -23.30 2.77
C PRO A 2 -39.60 -22.88 3.23
N LEU A 3 -38.92 -22.78 3.18
CA LEU A 3 -37.94 -22.42 3.53
C LEU A 3 -37.33 -21.56 3.11
N ARG A 4 -37.19 -21.00 3.16
CA ARG A 4 -36.54 -20.22 2.90
C ARG A 4 -35.54 -20.03 3.32
N PHE A 5 -34.80 -19.89 3.10
CA PHE A 5 -33.77 -19.63 3.49
C PHE A 5 -33.22 -18.77 3.18
N LEU A 6 -32.86 -18.36 3.61
CA LEU A 6 -32.19 -17.57 3.72
C LEU A 6 -31.01 -17.70 3.64
N ILE A 7 -30.36 -17.44 2.86
CA ILE A 7 -29.23 -17.49 2.63
C ILE A 7 -28.57 -16.49 3.03
N PRO A 8 -27.91 -16.52 3.81
CA PRO A 8 -27.18 -15.63 4.34
C PRO A 8 -26.31 -15.09 3.36
N LEU A 9 -26.38 -13.97 3.23
CA LEU A 9 -25.60 -13.35 2.62
C LEU A 9 -24.43 -13.32 3.13
N ILE A 10 -23.68 -14.03 2.90
CA ILE A 10 -22.51 -14.04 3.30
C ILE A 10 -21.75 -13.19 2.54
N PHE A 11 -21.47 -12.19 2.94
CA PHE A 11 -20.52 -11.44 2.51
C PHE A 11 -19.38 -11.86 3.02
N SER A 12 -18.79 -12.59 2.37
CA SER A 12 -17.47 -12.61 2.55
C SER A 12 -16.94 -11.29 2.37
N LEU A 13 -16.70 -10.71 3.37
CA LEU A 13 -15.99 -9.63 3.39
C LEU A 13 -14.65 -9.96 3.09
N THR A 14 -14.32 -10.05 1.95
CA THR A 14 -12.97 -10.02 1.63
C THR A 14 -12.62 -8.65 1.82
N SER A 15 -12.08 -8.37 2.86
CA SER A 15 -11.53 -7.13 3.03
C SER A 15 -10.44 -7.03 2.03
N MET A 16 -10.55 -6.13 1.15
CA MET A 16 -9.52 -5.81 0.28
C MET A 16 -8.56 -5.07 1.09
N SER A 17 -7.56 -5.71 1.55
CA SER A 17 -6.58 -4.98 2.30
C SER A 17 -5.65 -4.30 1.33
N MET A 18 -5.39 -3.05 1.57
CA MET A 18 -4.50 -2.24 0.79
C MET A 18 -3.38 -1.79 1.70
N THR A 19 -2.16 -1.93 1.24
CA THR A 19 -0.99 -1.50 1.98
C THR A 19 -0.38 -0.29 1.26
N VAL A 20 -0.07 0.75 2.02
CA VAL A 20 0.58 1.94 1.48
C VAL A 20 1.93 2.07 2.17
N ILE A 21 2.98 2.27 1.40
CA ILE A 21 4.34 2.34 1.92
C ILE A 21 5.01 3.64 1.49
N ASP A 22 5.50 4.38 2.48
CA ASP A 22 6.33 5.56 2.25
C ASP A 22 7.76 5.08 2.16
N VAL A 23 8.40 5.29 1.01
CA VAL A 23 9.76 4.81 0.80
C VAL A 23 10.81 5.92 0.91
N ARG A 24 10.42 7.05 1.52
CA ARG A 24 11.31 8.19 1.71
C ARG A 24 12.21 7.96 2.93
N THR A 25 13.09 8.90 3.19
CA THR A 25 13.95 8.83 4.37
C THR A 25 13.13 9.08 5.63
N GLU A 26 13.72 8.74 6.77
CA GLU A 26 13.08 8.99 8.06
C GLU A 26 12.85 10.48 8.29
N ALA A 27 13.81 11.31 7.88
CA ALA A 27 13.68 12.75 8.03
C ALA A 27 12.47 13.28 7.25
N GLU A 28 12.26 12.77 6.05
CA GLU A 28 11.09 13.15 5.25
C GLU A 28 9.79 12.64 5.90
N TRP A 29 9.80 11.42 6.36
CA TRP A 29 8.64 10.82 7.03
C TRP A 29 8.18 11.69 8.21
N LYS A 30 9.14 12.21 8.96
CA LYS A 30 8.80 13.03 10.12
C LYS A 30 8.19 14.38 9.77
N THR A 31 8.30 14.81 8.54
CA THR A 31 7.70 16.08 8.12
C THR A 31 6.24 15.90 7.69
N GLY A 32 5.75 14.68 7.69
CA GLY A 32 4.38 14.37 7.30
C GLY A 32 4.36 13.14 6.41
N HIS A 33 3.36 12.30 6.57
CA HIS A 33 3.22 11.06 5.79
C HIS A 33 1.75 10.72 5.70
N LEU A 34 1.40 9.80 4.83
CA LEU A 34 0.00 9.39 4.70
C LEU A 34 -0.43 8.59 5.92
N GLU A 35 -1.63 8.87 6.40
CA GLU A 35 -2.18 8.18 7.55
C GLU A 35 -2.26 6.68 7.26
N GLY A 36 -1.72 5.86 8.16
CA GLY A 36 -1.75 4.41 8.01
C GLY A 36 -0.64 3.84 7.15
N ALA A 37 0.24 4.66 6.59
CA ALA A 37 1.31 4.16 5.74
C ALA A 37 2.39 3.49 6.59
N LEU A 38 3.01 2.47 6.03
CA LEU A 38 4.23 1.91 6.61
C LEU A 38 5.41 2.73 6.11
N HIS A 39 6.47 2.76 6.89
CA HIS A 39 7.68 3.43 6.46
C HIS A 39 8.78 2.40 6.22
N ILE A 40 9.19 2.23 4.98
CA ILE A 40 10.28 1.36 4.59
C ILE A 40 11.03 2.07 3.48
N GLU A 41 12.26 2.47 3.74
CA GLU A 41 13.02 3.20 2.72
C GLU A 41 13.20 2.33 1.48
N TRP A 42 13.29 2.94 0.32
CA TRP A 42 13.23 2.21 -0.95
C TRP A 42 14.28 1.11 -1.08
N GLN A 43 15.48 1.34 -0.57
CA GLN A 43 16.56 0.36 -0.68
C GLN A 43 16.34 -0.84 0.25
N ASP A 44 15.46 -0.70 1.22
CA ASP A 44 15.14 -1.75 2.17
C ASP A 44 13.79 -2.39 1.89
N ILE A 45 13.25 -2.18 0.70
CA ILE A 45 11.86 -2.58 0.45
C ILE A 45 11.60 -4.07 0.59
N LEU A 46 12.63 -4.90 0.44
CA LEU A 46 12.46 -6.34 0.61
C LEU A 46 12.29 -6.74 2.08
N LYS A 47 12.44 -5.77 3.01
CA LYS A 47 12.15 -6.02 4.42
C LYS A 47 10.66 -5.82 4.71
N ILE A 48 9.85 -5.77 3.68
CA ILE A 48 8.40 -5.66 3.83
C ILE A 48 7.91 -6.79 4.74
N PRO A 49 6.95 -6.52 5.63
CA PRO A 49 6.45 -7.54 6.57
C PRO A 49 6.03 -8.82 5.86
N SER A 50 6.38 -9.95 6.45
CA SER A 50 6.17 -11.25 5.82
C SER A 50 4.69 -11.64 5.74
N ASP A 51 3.83 -10.98 6.51
CA ASP A 51 2.41 -11.26 6.45
C ASP A 51 1.70 -10.52 5.31
N ILE A 52 2.42 -9.66 4.59
CA ILE A 52 1.87 -9.04 3.39
C ILE A 52 1.99 -10.04 2.25
N GLN A 53 0.87 -10.42 1.70
CA GLN A 53 0.84 -11.48 0.69
C GLN A 53 1.24 -10.96 -0.68
N LYS A 54 1.68 -11.85 -1.55
CA LYS A 54 2.17 -11.47 -2.87
C LYS A 54 1.09 -10.88 -3.77
N ASP A 55 -0.17 -11.15 -3.50
CA ASP A 55 -1.27 -10.61 -4.29
C ASP A 55 -1.94 -9.41 -3.62
N GLU A 56 -1.43 -8.97 -2.50
CA GLU A 56 -2.01 -7.83 -1.81
C GLU A 56 -1.81 -6.55 -2.63
N GLU A 57 -2.78 -5.67 -2.58
CA GLU A 57 -2.70 -4.40 -3.29
C GLU A 57 -1.75 -3.49 -2.53
N ILE A 58 -0.64 -3.09 -3.15
CA ILE A 58 0.40 -2.31 -2.52
C ILE A 58 0.67 -1.05 -3.33
N TYR A 59 0.67 0.09 -2.65
CA TYR A 59 1.00 1.37 -3.26
C TYR A 59 2.22 1.94 -2.56
N LEU A 60 3.18 2.43 -3.36
CA LEU A 60 4.36 3.04 -2.80
C LEU A 60 4.46 4.48 -3.26
N TYR A 61 4.90 5.37 -2.40
CA TYR A 61 5.09 6.76 -2.78
C TYR A 61 6.40 7.29 -2.21
N CYS A 62 6.89 8.35 -2.82
CA CYS A 62 8.04 9.07 -2.30
C CYS A 62 7.83 10.56 -2.52
N ARG A 63 8.86 11.32 -2.72
CA ARG A 63 8.72 12.75 -2.92
C ARG A 63 8.36 13.08 -4.37
N SER A 64 8.91 12.34 -5.32
CA SER A 64 8.72 12.64 -6.74
C SER A 64 8.24 11.45 -7.57
N GLY A 65 8.19 10.26 -6.98
CA GLY A 65 7.85 9.04 -7.70
C GLY A 65 9.06 8.26 -8.18
N ASN A 66 10.28 8.81 -8.04
CA ASN A 66 11.48 8.13 -8.53
C ASN A 66 11.88 6.96 -7.64
N ARG A 67 12.06 7.19 -6.34
CA ARG A 67 12.42 6.12 -5.40
C ARG A 67 11.30 5.09 -5.30
N SER A 68 10.04 5.54 -5.32
CA SER A 68 8.92 4.61 -5.27
C SER A 68 8.82 3.79 -6.54
N GLY A 69 9.24 4.32 -7.68
CA GLY A 69 9.31 3.55 -8.91
C GLY A 69 10.34 2.45 -8.81
N LYS A 70 11.51 2.73 -8.19
CA LYS A 70 12.53 1.72 -8.00
C LYS A 70 12.05 0.62 -7.05
N ALA A 71 11.41 1.02 -5.95
CA ALA A 71 10.89 0.06 -4.98
C ALA A 71 9.79 -0.80 -5.59
N THR A 72 8.94 -0.20 -6.41
CA THR A 72 7.89 -0.94 -7.10
C THR A 72 8.50 -2.03 -7.98
N GLN A 73 9.55 -1.69 -8.73
CA GLN A 73 10.20 -2.63 -9.60
C GLN A 73 10.84 -3.78 -8.81
N ILE A 74 11.46 -3.47 -7.68
CA ILE A 74 12.08 -4.49 -6.83
C ILE A 74 11.01 -5.46 -6.32
N LEU A 75 9.87 -4.97 -5.89
CA LEU A 75 8.81 -5.83 -5.39
C LEU A 75 8.21 -6.68 -6.51
N LEU A 76 8.02 -6.11 -7.70
CA LEU A 76 7.50 -6.88 -8.82
C LEU A 76 8.46 -8.02 -9.16
N GLU A 77 9.76 -7.75 -9.14
CA GLU A 77 10.75 -8.79 -9.42
C GLU A 77 10.82 -9.84 -8.32
N ALA A 78 10.39 -9.49 -7.13
CA ALA A 78 10.34 -10.42 -6.01
C ALA A 78 9.05 -11.24 -5.97
N GLY A 79 8.15 -11.04 -6.93
CA GLY A 79 6.94 -11.85 -7.04
C GLY A 79 5.68 -11.22 -6.52
N TYR A 80 5.74 -9.96 -6.06
CA TYR A 80 4.52 -9.25 -5.69
C TYR A 80 3.84 -8.82 -6.99
N ILE A 81 2.56 -9.10 -7.15
CA ILE A 81 1.92 -8.94 -8.45
C ILE A 81 0.98 -7.73 -8.55
N ASN A 82 0.67 -7.10 -7.44
CA ASN A 82 -0.30 -6.00 -7.46
C ASN A 82 0.31 -4.78 -6.79
N VAL A 83 1.43 -4.31 -7.32
CA VAL A 83 2.19 -3.21 -6.75
C VAL A 83 2.17 -2.04 -7.71
N LYS A 84 1.91 -0.86 -7.20
CA LYS A 84 1.84 0.33 -8.02
C LYS A 84 2.61 1.48 -7.41
N ASN A 85 3.25 2.25 -8.27
CA ASN A 85 3.91 3.47 -7.88
C ASN A 85 2.85 4.56 -7.80
N ALA A 86 2.58 5.07 -6.62
CA ALA A 86 1.58 6.12 -6.43
C ALA A 86 2.15 7.53 -6.62
N GLY A 87 3.45 7.64 -6.92
CA GLY A 87 4.05 8.92 -7.26
C GLY A 87 4.53 9.70 -6.05
N SER A 88 4.30 11.00 -6.07
CA SER A 88 4.67 11.85 -4.94
C SER A 88 3.69 11.65 -3.79
N ILE A 89 4.07 12.12 -2.61
CA ILE A 89 3.15 12.06 -1.46
C ILE A 89 1.84 12.81 -1.76
N LEU A 90 1.90 13.91 -2.49
CA LEU A 90 0.71 14.65 -2.85
C LEU A 90 -0.15 13.86 -3.84
N ASP A 91 0.48 13.24 -4.84
CA ASP A 91 -0.22 12.40 -5.80
C ASP A 91 -0.90 11.24 -5.08
N ALA A 92 -0.17 10.59 -4.18
CA ALA A 92 -0.69 9.44 -3.45
C ALA A 92 -1.86 9.84 -2.54
N SER A 93 -1.71 10.97 -1.84
CA SER A 93 -2.78 11.47 -0.98
C SER A 93 -4.05 11.69 -1.77
N GLU A 94 -3.92 12.27 -2.96
CA GLU A 94 -5.08 12.58 -3.76
C GLU A 94 -5.68 11.33 -4.40
N SER A 95 -4.87 10.49 -5.01
CA SER A 95 -5.40 9.34 -5.72
C SER A 95 -5.93 8.26 -4.80
N LEU A 96 -5.37 8.14 -3.60
CA LEU A 96 -5.81 7.13 -2.64
C LEU A 96 -6.81 7.68 -1.63
N ASP A 97 -7.03 8.98 -1.65
CA ASP A 97 -7.94 9.66 -0.73
C ASP A 97 -7.52 9.40 0.72
N ILE A 98 -6.24 9.59 1.00
CA ILE A 98 -5.69 9.42 2.33
C ILE A 98 -5.02 10.73 2.73
N LYS A 99 -5.31 11.23 3.90
CA LYS A 99 -4.77 12.50 4.33
C LYS A 99 -3.33 12.38 4.80
N ILE A 100 -2.61 13.48 4.69
CA ILE A 100 -1.25 13.58 5.19
C ILE A 100 -1.31 14.01 6.64
N ILE A 101 -0.60 13.30 7.49
CA ILE A 101 -0.55 13.62 8.92
C ILE A 101 0.91 13.79 9.33
N ASP A 102 1.16 14.41 10.47
CA ASP A 102 2.52 14.52 11.02
C ASP A 102 2.58 14.08 12.49
#